data_60cf8eeef4b59fe64797c694e3398fe5
#
_entry.id   60cf8eeef4b59fe64797c694e3398fe5
#
_cell.length_a   1.000
_cell.length_b   1.000
_cell.length_c   1.000
_cell.angle_alpha   90.00
_cell.angle_beta   90.00
_cell.angle_gamma   90.00
#
_symmetry.space_group_name_H-M   'P 1'
#
loop_
_entity.id
_entity.type
_entity.pdbx_description
1 polymer ?
#
loop_
_entity_poly.entity_id
_entity_poly.type
_entity_poly.pdbx_seq_one_letter_code
_entity_poly.pdbx_strand_id
1 'polypeptide(L)'
;MLGKEKPSEVDLVGYNSNSFNGGPTLYNLTYQYGYKDKWVLVNVAFRTLDNGSDEILGLNVYNPMDRSLQETHRFTLKDKGFIHYLFLAACTIVPLFILVSLVACARTKIKKRKWLWIIFIIFGFVQFSLNWSTGQVGYQILHCQLFGSGALAASIYAPWILSFSIPIGAILFWTKRKNLRHTEEVQSGRGDGIAPVTPPTPPDVRV
;
A
#
# COMPACT_ATOMS: atom_id res chain seq x y z
N MET A 1 24.86 25.79 22.47
CA MET A 1 24.10 25.88 23.72
C MET A 1 22.86 26.71 23.42
N LEU A 2 21.68 26.11 23.58
CA LEU A 2 20.42 26.86 23.57
C LEU A 2 20.46 27.74 24.82
N GLY A 3 20.59 29.06 24.63
CA GLY A 3 20.65 29.99 25.74
C GLY A 3 19.33 30.01 26.53
N LYS A 4 19.17 30.92 27.48
CA LYS A 4 17.94 31.11 28.28
C LYS A 4 16.72 31.60 27.46
N GLU A 5 16.74 31.39 26.15
CA GLU A 5 15.64 31.78 25.26
C GLU A 5 14.45 30.85 25.45
N LYS A 6 13.25 31.42 25.57
CA LYS A 6 12.02 30.64 25.58
C LYS A 6 11.71 30.18 24.17
N PRO A 7 11.20 28.94 23.98
CA PRO A 7 10.73 28.50 22.68
C PRO A 7 9.57 29.38 22.21
N SER A 8 9.58 29.71 20.93
CA SER A 8 8.50 30.49 20.27
C SER A 8 7.29 29.62 19.95
N GLU A 9 7.51 28.33 19.76
CA GLU A 9 6.49 27.37 19.37
C GLU A 9 6.79 26.00 20.01
N VAL A 10 5.73 25.28 20.43
CA VAL A 10 5.83 23.95 21.03
C VAL A 10 4.70 23.10 20.46
N ASP A 11 5.08 22.06 19.70
CA ASP A 11 4.14 21.12 19.08
C ASP A 11 4.33 19.71 19.57
N LEU A 12 3.23 18.98 19.80
CA LEU A 12 3.24 17.54 19.98
C LEU A 12 3.29 16.87 18.62
N VAL A 13 4.45 16.35 18.22
CA VAL A 13 4.70 15.77 16.90
C VAL A 13 4.63 14.25 16.86
N GLY A 14 4.66 13.60 18.02
CA GLY A 14 4.54 12.15 18.14
C GLY A 14 3.86 11.73 19.44
N TYR A 15 2.94 10.77 19.33
CA TYR A 15 2.26 10.14 20.45
C TYR A 15 2.18 8.64 20.23
N ASN A 16 2.58 7.87 21.21
CA ASN A 16 2.41 6.43 21.24
C ASN A 16 2.03 6.00 22.66
N SER A 17 1.04 5.11 22.77
CA SER A 17 0.66 4.52 24.05
C SER A 17 0.58 3.00 23.89
N ASN A 18 1.20 2.27 24.80
CA ASN A 18 1.16 0.82 24.88
C ASN A 18 0.64 0.38 26.24
N SER A 19 -0.47 -0.33 26.26
CA SER A 19 -1.00 -0.96 27.46
C SER A 19 -0.85 -2.47 27.33
N PHE A 20 -0.20 -3.12 28.28
CA PHE A 20 -0.15 -4.57 28.38
C PHE A 20 -1.24 -5.06 29.33
N ASN A 21 -1.83 -6.22 29.02
CA ASN A 21 -2.93 -6.83 29.77
C ASN A 21 -2.78 -6.69 31.30
N GLY A 22 -3.51 -5.75 31.90
CA GLY A 22 -3.54 -5.50 33.35
C GLY A 22 -2.28 -4.87 33.93
N GLY A 23 -1.35 -4.40 33.11
CA GLY A 23 -0.13 -3.70 33.56
C GLY A 23 -0.19 -2.19 33.31
N PRO A 24 0.83 -1.45 33.76
CA PRO A 24 0.91 -0.01 33.61
C PRO A 24 0.93 0.40 32.14
N THR A 25 0.24 1.49 31.81
CA THR A 25 0.27 2.05 30.46
C THR A 25 1.53 2.86 30.26
N LEU A 26 2.28 2.53 29.20
CA LEU A 26 3.45 3.25 28.77
C LEU A 26 3.06 4.32 27.74
N TYR A 27 3.51 5.54 27.98
CA TYR A 27 3.34 6.68 27.08
C TYR A 27 4.67 7.14 26.54
N ASN A 28 4.69 7.48 25.26
CA ASN A 28 5.86 8.04 24.61
C ASN A 28 5.43 9.27 23.82
N LEU A 29 5.83 10.44 24.29
CA LEU A 29 5.49 11.73 23.71
C LEU A 29 6.73 12.36 23.09
N THR A 30 6.60 12.87 21.88
CA THR A 30 7.65 13.65 21.23
C THR A 30 7.15 15.05 20.96
N TYR A 31 7.84 16.01 21.55
CA TYR A 31 7.59 17.43 21.36
C TYR A 31 8.64 18.06 20.46
N GLN A 32 8.21 18.98 19.62
CA GLN A 32 9.08 19.83 18.82
C GLN A 32 9.06 21.25 19.40
N TYR A 33 10.23 21.78 19.73
CA TYR A 33 10.42 23.11 20.25
C TYR A 33 11.05 23.99 19.16
N GLY A 34 10.36 25.04 18.75
CA GLY A 34 10.87 26.04 17.83
C GLY A 34 11.59 27.17 18.56
N TYR A 35 12.82 27.40 18.20
CA TYR A 35 13.60 28.58 18.58
C TYR A 35 13.81 29.44 17.33
N LYS A 36 14.32 30.65 17.48
CA LYS A 36 14.46 31.62 16.39
C LYS A 36 15.04 31.06 15.09
N ASP A 37 16.09 30.23 15.19
CA ASP A 37 16.81 29.69 14.02
C ASP A 37 17.00 28.17 14.10
N LYS A 38 16.45 27.51 15.10
CA LYS A 38 16.67 26.09 15.37
C LYS A 38 15.42 25.39 15.92
N TRP A 39 15.30 24.12 15.60
CA TRP A 39 14.26 23.26 16.11
C TRP A 39 14.88 22.11 16.92
N VAL A 40 14.28 21.79 18.06
CA VAL A 40 14.75 20.73 18.94
C VAL A 40 13.62 19.75 19.19
N LEU A 41 13.88 18.46 19.04
CA LEU A 41 12.96 17.41 19.42
C LEU A 41 13.30 16.90 20.80
N VAL A 42 12.28 16.77 21.64
CA VAL A 42 12.36 16.20 22.98
C VAL A 42 11.36 15.06 23.07
N ASN A 43 11.86 13.88 23.36
CA ASN A 43 11.05 12.70 23.57
C ASN A 43 11.01 12.38 25.05
N VAL A 44 9.81 12.19 25.60
CA VAL A 44 9.55 11.82 26.98
C VAL A 44 8.81 10.49 27.01
N ALA A 45 9.41 9.52 27.67
CA ALA A 45 8.76 8.24 27.96
C ALA A 45 8.38 8.19 29.45
N PHE A 46 7.13 7.91 29.75
CA PHE A 46 6.65 7.74 31.11
C PHE A 46 5.62 6.63 31.19
N ARG A 47 5.39 6.12 32.40
CA ARG A 47 4.34 5.15 32.67
C ARG A 47 3.42 5.65 33.77
N THR A 48 2.14 5.37 33.64
CA THR A 48 1.17 5.58 34.70
C THR A 48 1.03 4.30 35.49
N LEU A 49 1.33 4.38 36.79
CA LEU A 49 1.18 3.26 37.74
C LEU A 49 -0.28 3.08 38.16
N ASP A 50 -0.61 1.93 38.72
CA ASP A 50 -1.99 1.60 39.19
C ASP A 50 -2.51 2.54 40.30
N ASN A 51 -1.62 3.21 41.01
CA ASN A 51 -1.94 4.23 42.00
C ASN A 51 -2.26 5.61 41.40
N GLY A 52 -2.22 5.74 40.05
CA GLY A 52 -2.46 7.00 39.34
C GLY A 52 -1.25 7.95 39.28
N SER A 53 -0.06 7.55 39.78
CA SER A 53 1.15 8.36 39.68
C SER A 53 1.90 8.08 38.36
N ASP A 54 2.48 9.14 37.78
CA ASP A 54 3.30 9.04 36.59
C ASP A 54 4.79 8.94 36.96
N GLU A 55 5.49 7.99 36.35
CA GLU A 55 6.92 7.80 36.49
C GLU A 55 7.62 8.02 35.15
N ILE A 56 8.55 8.97 35.12
CA ILE A 56 9.35 9.25 33.93
C ILE A 56 10.42 8.15 33.78
N LEU A 57 10.36 7.43 32.66
CA LEU A 57 11.27 6.34 32.33
C LEU A 57 12.46 6.84 31.52
N GLY A 58 12.30 7.91 30.76
CA GLY A 58 13.38 8.45 29.94
C GLY A 58 13.05 9.80 29.33
N LEU A 59 14.10 10.56 29.11
CA LEU A 59 14.07 11.84 28.41
C LEU A 59 15.20 11.84 27.38
N ASN A 60 14.85 11.98 26.12
CA ASN A 60 15.81 12.08 25.03
C ASN A 60 15.67 13.45 24.34
N VAL A 61 16.79 14.14 24.20
CA VAL A 61 16.89 15.39 23.46
C VAL A 61 17.70 15.13 22.20
N TYR A 62 17.09 15.33 21.04
CA TYR A 62 17.76 15.13 19.76
C TYR A 62 18.57 16.37 19.35
N ASN A 63 19.52 16.16 18.45
CA ASN A 63 20.32 17.26 17.93
C ASN A 63 19.43 18.34 17.28
N PRO A 64 19.76 19.62 17.46
CA PRO A 64 19.01 20.71 16.84
C PRO A 64 18.97 20.57 15.32
N MET A 65 17.82 20.88 14.74
CA MET A 65 17.56 20.89 13.30
C MET A 65 17.40 22.33 12.80
N ASP A 66 17.74 22.56 11.54
CA ASP A 66 17.60 23.90 10.92
C ASP A 66 16.16 24.18 10.43
N ARG A 67 15.32 23.14 10.35
CA ARG A 67 13.92 23.21 9.89
C ARG A 67 13.01 22.41 10.77
N SER A 68 11.72 22.79 10.81
CA SER A 68 10.70 21.99 11.48
C SER A 68 10.53 20.62 10.82
N LEU A 69 9.98 19.63 11.56
CA LEU A 69 9.63 18.33 10.98
C LEU A 69 8.62 18.47 9.85
N GLN A 70 7.66 19.36 9.99
CA GLN A 70 6.66 19.62 8.96
C GLN A 70 7.29 20.13 7.66
N GLU A 71 8.26 21.04 7.73
CA GLU A 71 8.99 21.49 6.55
C GLU A 71 9.89 20.41 5.96
N THR A 72 10.58 19.66 6.82
CA THR A 72 11.49 18.57 6.43
C THR A 72 10.73 17.44 5.71
N HIS A 73 9.52 17.13 6.16
CA HIS A 73 8.70 16.07 5.60
C HIS A 73 7.64 16.53 4.60
N ARG A 74 7.65 17.82 4.28
CA ARG A 74 6.75 18.35 3.25
C ARG A 74 6.99 17.66 1.91
N PHE A 75 5.89 17.24 1.27
CA PHE A 75 5.97 16.67 -0.07
C PHE A 75 6.39 17.74 -1.08
N THR A 76 7.58 17.64 -1.62
CA THR A 76 8.13 18.54 -2.64
C THR A 76 8.70 17.76 -3.80
N LEU A 77 8.53 18.24 -5.01
CA LEU A 77 9.12 17.64 -6.21
C LEU A 77 10.50 18.22 -6.55
N LYS A 78 10.85 19.38 -5.98
CA LYS A 78 12.16 20.01 -6.24
C LYS A 78 13.28 19.29 -5.49
N ASP A 79 14.45 19.25 -6.09
CA ASP A 79 15.71 18.74 -5.50
C ASP A 79 15.66 17.28 -5.06
N LYS A 80 14.87 16.45 -5.77
CA LYS A 80 14.78 15.01 -5.54
C LYS A 80 15.67 14.24 -6.52
N GLY A 81 16.25 13.14 -6.03
CA GLY A 81 17.05 12.24 -6.87
C GLY A 81 16.22 11.44 -7.86
N PHE A 82 16.87 10.85 -8.85
CA PHE A 82 16.22 10.03 -9.90
C PHE A 82 15.31 8.93 -9.34
N ILE A 83 15.70 8.31 -8.23
CA ILE A 83 14.92 7.23 -7.59
C ILE A 83 13.52 7.70 -7.16
N HIS A 84 13.36 8.94 -6.69
CA HIS A 84 12.08 9.51 -6.29
C HIS A 84 11.13 9.62 -7.50
N TYR A 85 11.63 10.13 -8.63
CA TYR A 85 10.82 10.23 -9.85
C TYR A 85 10.47 8.88 -10.42
N LEU A 86 11.39 7.90 -10.34
CA LEU A 86 11.12 6.52 -10.76
C LEU A 86 9.98 5.90 -9.92
N PHE A 87 10.01 6.08 -8.59
CA PHE A 87 8.95 5.61 -7.71
C PHE A 87 7.62 6.31 -7.98
N LEU A 88 7.65 7.63 -8.20
CA LEU A 88 6.44 8.39 -8.53
C LEU A 88 5.82 7.91 -9.85
N ALA A 89 6.64 7.67 -10.86
CA ALA A 89 6.20 7.11 -12.13
C ALA A 89 5.61 5.71 -11.95
N ALA A 90 6.26 4.83 -11.18
CA ALA A 90 5.76 3.50 -10.88
C ALA A 90 4.42 3.55 -10.12
N CYS A 91 4.29 4.43 -9.10
CA CYS A 91 3.05 4.64 -8.35
C CYS A 91 1.89 5.14 -9.23
N THR A 92 2.17 5.77 -10.37
CA THR A 92 1.16 6.22 -11.32
C THR A 92 0.86 5.18 -12.40
N ILE A 93 1.90 4.54 -12.96
CA ILE A 93 1.77 3.59 -14.07
C ILE A 93 1.11 2.29 -13.60
N VAL A 94 1.45 1.78 -12.41
CA VAL A 94 0.93 0.50 -11.91
C VAL A 94 -0.60 0.52 -11.75
N PRO A 95 -1.24 1.49 -11.07
CA PRO A 95 -2.70 1.51 -10.96
C PRO A 95 -3.39 1.73 -12.32
N LEU A 96 -2.81 2.54 -13.21
CA LEU A 96 -3.33 2.71 -14.57
C LEU A 96 -3.31 1.38 -15.34
N PHE A 97 -2.22 0.62 -15.25
CA PHE A 97 -2.12 -0.70 -15.87
C PHE A 97 -3.14 -1.68 -15.28
N ILE A 98 -3.36 -1.67 -13.96
CA ILE A 98 -4.40 -2.47 -13.30
C ILE A 98 -5.79 -2.08 -13.82
N LEU A 99 -6.12 -0.79 -13.91
CA LEU A 99 -7.40 -0.32 -14.42
C LEU A 99 -7.64 -0.74 -15.88
N VAL A 100 -6.65 -0.57 -16.74
CA VAL A 100 -6.70 -1.04 -18.13
C VAL A 100 -6.94 -2.55 -18.20
N SER A 101 -6.26 -3.31 -17.35
CA SER A 101 -6.37 -4.77 -17.26
C SER A 101 -7.76 -5.19 -16.77
N LEU A 102 -8.34 -4.47 -15.80
CA LEU A 102 -9.72 -4.69 -15.32
C LEU A 102 -10.75 -4.44 -16.42
N VAL A 103 -10.64 -3.32 -17.15
CA VAL A 103 -11.53 -3.03 -18.28
C VAL A 103 -11.39 -4.09 -19.36
N ALA A 104 -10.15 -4.50 -19.68
CA ALA A 104 -9.89 -5.56 -20.62
C ALA A 104 -10.49 -6.91 -20.17
N CYS A 105 -10.35 -7.26 -18.89
CA CYS A 105 -10.95 -8.46 -18.29
C CYS A 105 -12.48 -8.38 -18.32
N ALA A 106 -13.08 -7.22 -17.98
CA ALA A 106 -14.52 -7.01 -18.03
C ALA A 106 -15.09 -7.21 -19.42
N ARG A 107 -14.41 -6.74 -20.46
CA ARG A 107 -14.80 -6.86 -21.87
C ARG A 107 -14.51 -8.25 -22.48
N THR A 108 -13.66 -9.06 -21.86
CA THR A 108 -13.35 -10.42 -22.33
C THR A 108 -14.47 -11.38 -21.87
N LYS A 109 -15.01 -12.16 -22.80
CA LYS A 109 -16.06 -13.16 -22.53
C LYS A 109 -15.40 -14.40 -21.88
N ILE A 110 -15.22 -14.41 -20.55
CA ILE A 110 -14.73 -15.54 -19.79
C ILE A 110 -15.92 -16.17 -19.07
N LYS A 111 -16.33 -17.39 -19.44
CA LYS A 111 -17.52 -18.08 -18.88
C LYS A 111 -17.29 -18.59 -17.45
N LYS A 112 -16.08 -19.09 -17.11
CA LYS A 112 -15.81 -19.68 -15.81
C LYS A 112 -14.91 -18.78 -14.94
N ARG A 113 -15.39 -18.46 -13.72
CA ARG A 113 -14.61 -17.80 -12.65
C ARG A 113 -14.02 -16.44 -13.01
N LYS A 114 -14.69 -15.64 -13.84
CA LYS A 114 -14.27 -14.28 -14.22
C LYS A 114 -14.01 -13.39 -13.01
N TRP A 115 -14.81 -13.52 -11.96
CA TRP A 115 -14.66 -12.76 -10.71
C TRP A 115 -13.32 -13.02 -10.01
N LEU A 116 -12.78 -14.26 -10.08
CA LEU A 116 -11.46 -14.57 -9.54
C LEU A 116 -10.34 -13.83 -10.27
N TRP A 117 -10.46 -13.69 -11.61
CA TRP A 117 -9.50 -12.90 -12.38
C TRP A 117 -9.57 -11.42 -12.01
N ILE A 118 -10.78 -10.86 -11.79
CA ILE A 118 -10.96 -9.48 -11.36
C ILE A 118 -10.29 -9.25 -10.01
N ILE A 119 -10.55 -10.12 -9.02
CA ILE A 119 -9.90 -10.02 -7.70
C ILE A 119 -8.38 -10.14 -7.85
N PHE A 120 -7.89 -11.11 -8.61
CA PHE A 120 -6.47 -11.34 -8.77
C PHE A 120 -5.74 -10.19 -9.48
N ILE A 121 -6.41 -9.49 -10.41
CA ILE A 121 -5.87 -8.32 -11.10
C ILE A 121 -5.77 -7.10 -10.17
N ILE A 122 -6.73 -6.91 -9.26
CA ILE A 122 -6.78 -5.76 -8.34
C ILE A 122 -5.62 -5.78 -7.34
N PHE A 123 -5.18 -6.97 -6.95
CA PHE A 123 -4.13 -7.10 -5.94
C PHE A 123 -2.73 -7.08 -6.56
N GLY A 124 -1.88 -6.23 -6.00
CA GLY A 124 -0.44 -6.27 -6.20
C GLY A 124 0.25 -7.10 -5.12
N PHE A 125 1.25 -7.84 -5.52
CA PHE A 125 2.09 -8.66 -4.64
C PHE A 125 3.51 -8.12 -4.68
N VAL A 126 4.28 -8.31 -3.62
CA VAL A 126 5.63 -7.77 -3.48
C VAL A 126 5.63 -6.24 -3.53
N GLN A 127 5.66 -5.63 -2.38
CA GLN A 127 5.64 -4.17 -2.24
C GLN A 127 7.07 -3.61 -2.19
N PHE A 128 7.26 -2.52 -2.91
CA PHE A 128 8.40 -1.63 -2.75
C PHE A 128 7.93 -0.32 -2.15
N SER A 129 8.69 0.22 -1.21
CA SER A 129 8.38 1.49 -0.54
C SER A 129 9.56 2.44 -0.60
N LEU A 130 9.28 3.72 -0.67
CA LEU A 130 10.26 4.79 -0.65
C LEU A 130 9.85 5.84 0.38
N ASN A 131 10.75 6.14 1.30
CA ASN A 131 10.61 7.31 2.16
C ASN A 131 10.97 8.56 1.34
N TRP A 132 9.98 9.44 1.11
CA TRP A 132 10.12 10.61 0.25
C TRP A 132 11.12 11.64 0.79
N SER A 133 11.29 11.72 2.11
CA SER A 133 12.20 12.68 2.73
C SER A 133 13.65 12.21 2.70
N THR A 134 13.90 10.93 3.01
CA THR A 134 15.24 10.37 3.16
C THR A 134 15.76 9.64 1.92
N GLY A 135 14.87 9.25 0.99
CA GLY A 135 15.22 8.43 -0.16
C GLY A 135 15.47 6.95 0.18
N GLN A 136 15.20 6.53 1.42
CA GLN A 136 15.36 5.12 1.81
C GLN A 136 14.33 4.25 1.11
N VAL A 137 14.80 3.15 0.50
CA VAL A 137 13.98 2.15 -0.16
C VAL A 137 13.82 0.94 0.74
N GLY A 138 12.59 0.48 0.89
CA GLY A 138 12.24 -0.77 1.56
C GLY A 138 11.53 -1.72 0.62
N TYR A 139 11.47 -3.01 0.95
CA TYR A 139 10.66 -3.98 0.22
C TYR A 139 10.01 -4.99 1.18
N GLN A 140 8.84 -5.50 0.79
CA GLN A 140 8.12 -6.54 1.50
C GLN A 140 7.63 -7.59 0.51
N ILE A 141 8.09 -8.83 0.68
CA ILE A 141 7.81 -9.94 -0.26
C ILE A 141 6.36 -10.43 -0.10
N LEU A 142 5.90 -10.58 1.15
CA LEU A 142 4.54 -11.03 1.46
C LEU A 142 3.67 -9.83 1.82
N HIS A 143 3.32 -9.03 0.84
CA HIS A 143 2.40 -7.90 1.01
C HIS A 143 1.35 -7.92 -0.10
N CYS A 144 0.10 -7.67 0.30
CA CYS A 144 -1.03 -7.60 -0.62
C CYS A 144 -1.56 -6.16 -0.63
N GLN A 145 -1.37 -5.46 -1.74
CA GLN A 145 -1.76 -4.05 -1.88
C GLN A 145 -2.89 -3.91 -2.90
N LEU A 146 -3.96 -3.23 -2.50
CA LEU A 146 -5.08 -2.93 -3.38
C LEU A 146 -4.66 -1.86 -4.40
N PHE A 147 -5.03 -2.05 -5.67
CA PHE A 147 -4.64 -1.21 -6.81
C PHE A 147 -3.11 -1.07 -7.03
N GLY A 148 -2.32 -1.84 -6.33
CA GLY A 148 -0.88 -1.96 -6.56
C GLY A 148 -0.05 -0.71 -6.26
N SER A 149 -0.60 0.35 -5.70
CA SER A 149 0.17 1.53 -5.27
C SER A 149 -0.52 2.28 -4.13
N GLY A 150 0.25 3.08 -3.41
CA GLY A 150 -0.26 3.94 -2.35
C GLY A 150 0.75 4.98 -1.92
N ALA A 151 0.25 6.06 -1.33
CA ALA A 151 1.05 7.08 -0.67
C ALA A 151 0.42 7.34 0.70
N LEU A 152 1.23 7.29 1.75
CA LEU A 152 0.77 7.44 3.12
C LEU A 152 1.76 8.33 3.90
N ALA A 153 1.20 9.27 4.67
CA ALA A 153 1.91 9.94 5.75
C ALA A 153 1.13 9.69 7.05
N ALA A 154 1.77 9.18 8.09
CA ALA A 154 1.13 8.86 9.35
C ALA A 154 0.63 10.11 10.10
N SER A 155 1.27 11.25 9.89
CA SER A 155 0.88 12.56 10.41
C SER A 155 1.46 13.68 9.53
N ILE A 156 1.11 14.94 9.82
CA ILE A 156 1.70 16.11 9.14
C ILE A 156 3.21 16.27 9.43
N TYR A 157 3.68 15.65 10.49
CA TYR A 157 5.10 15.63 10.90
C TYR A 157 5.85 14.39 10.43
N ALA A 158 5.15 13.41 9.85
CA ALA A 158 5.75 12.18 9.38
C ALA A 158 6.16 12.26 7.90
N PRO A 159 7.22 11.55 7.48
CA PRO A 159 7.59 11.50 6.09
C PRO A 159 6.53 10.80 5.24
N TRP A 160 6.40 11.23 4.00
CA TRP A 160 5.59 10.52 3.02
C TRP A 160 6.27 9.21 2.62
N ILE A 161 5.52 8.13 2.70
CA ILE A 161 5.95 6.82 2.20
C ILE A 161 5.16 6.54 0.92
N LEU A 162 5.87 6.52 -0.20
CA LEU A 162 5.31 6.06 -1.47
C LEU A 162 5.55 4.57 -1.59
N SER A 163 4.55 3.84 -2.03
CA SER A 163 4.67 2.40 -2.25
C SER A 163 4.02 1.97 -3.55
N PHE A 164 4.63 1.00 -4.22
CA PHE A 164 4.03 0.29 -5.33
C PHE A 164 4.32 -1.21 -5.23
N SER A 165 3.47 -2.01 -5.82
CA SER A 165 3.60 -3.47 -5.83
C SER A 165 3.49 -4.02 -7.24
N ILE A 166 4.08 -5.19 -7.47
CA ILE A 166 4.06 -5.85 -8.78
C ILE A 166 2.65 -6.39 -9.04
N PRO A 167 1.97 -5.96 -10.13
CA PRO A 167 0.62 -6.41 -10.46
C PRO A 167 0.63 -7.76 -11.18
N ILE A 168 1.05 -8.82 -10.47
CA ILE A 168 1.23 -10.18 -11.03
C ILE A 168 -0.05 -10.66 -11.68
N GLY A 169 -1.22 -10.41 -11.07
CA GLY A 169 -2.51 -10.80 -11.62
C GLY A 169 -2.79 -10.17 -12.98
N ALA A 170 -2.50 -8.88 -13.14
CA ALA A 170 -2.67 -8.17 -14.40
C ALA A 170 -1.71 -8.71 -15.48
N ILE A 171 -0.44 -8.96 -15.13
CA ILE A 171 0.56 -9.52 -16.04
C ILE A 171 0.13 -10.92 -16.52
N LEU A 172 -0.26 -11.80 -15.59
CA LEU A 172 -0.72 -13.15 -15.93
C LEU A 172 -2.03 -13.14 -16.75
N PHE A 173 -2.91 -12.19 -16.52
CA PHE A 173 -4.11 -12.02 -17.35
C PHE A 173 -3.72 -11.72 -18.80
N TRP A 174 -2.81 -10.79 -19.05
CA TRP A 174 -2.38 -10.44 -20.41
C TRP A 174 -1.68 -11.60 -21.13
N THR A 175 -0.84 -12.36 -20.44
CA THR A 175 -0.15 -13.53 -21.03
C THR A 175 -1.13 -14.65 -21.36
N LYS A 176 -2.14 -14.89 -20.52
CA LYS A 176 -3.12 -15.97 -20.72
C LYS A 176 -4.36 -15.55 -21.55
N ARG A 177 -4.55 -14.27 -21.80
CA ARG A 177 -5.75 -13.75 -22.47
C ARG A 177 -6.03 -14.41 -23.81
N LYS A 178 -5.00 -14.68 -24.62
CA LYS A 178 -5.15 -15.36 -25.92
C LYS A 178 -5.70 -16.78 -25.75
N ASN A 179 -5.17 -17.53 -24.82
CA ASN A 179 -5.58 -18.92 -24.56
C ASN A 179 -7.00 -18.99 -23.96
N LEU A 180 -7.37 -18.02 -23.10
CA LEU A 180 -8.70 -17.92 -22.53
C LEU A 180 -9.79 -17.68 -23.60
N ARG A 181 -9.46 -16.97 -24.68
CA ARG A 181 -10.37 -16.77 -25.85
C ARG A 181 -10.45 -18.02 -26.71
N HIS A 182 -9.34 -18.69 -26.98
CA HIS A 182 -9.29 -19.89 -27.86
C HIS A 182 -10.04 -21.07 -27.28
N THR A 183 -10.02 -21.28 -25.97
CA THR A 183 -10.73 -22.38 -25.29
C THR A 183 -12.24 -22.22 -25.41
N GLU A 184 -12.75 -21.00 -25.55
CA GLU A 184 -14.20 -20.74 -25.74
C GLU A 184 -14.67 -21.00 -27.16
N GLU A 185 -13.88 -20.69 -28.18
CA GLU A 185 -14.22 -20.96 -29.57
C GLU A 185 -14.31 -22.45 -29.85
N VAL A 186 -13.40 -23.25 -29.29
CA VAL A 186 -13.41 -24.72 -29.41
C VAL A 186 -14.59 -25.35 -28.69
N GLN A 187 -15.03 -24.85 -27.55
CA GLN A 187 -16.21 -25.37 -26.83
C GLN A 187 -17.54 -24.92 -27.46
N SER A 188 -17.59 -23.74 -28.05
CA SER A 188 -18.79 -23.27 -28.76
C SER A 188 -19.02 -24.04 -30.07
N GLY A 189 -17.93 -24.34 -30.81
CA GLY A 189 -18.04 -25.13 -32.06
C GLY A 189 -18.34 -26.61 -31.84
N ARG A 190 -18.20 -27.13 -30.62
CA ARG A 190 -18.50 -28.54 -30.30
C ARG A 190 -19.98 -28.76 -29.89
N GLY A 191 -20.70 -27.68 -29.56
CA GLY A 191 -22.10 -27.74 -29.15
C GLY A 191 -23.11 -27.81 -30.31
N ASP A 192 -22.73 -27.36 -31.51
CA ASP A 192 -23.63 -27.20 -32.63
C ASP A 192 -23.58 -28.38 -33.63
N GLY A 193 -22.78 -29.42 -33.34
CA GLY A 193 -22.50 -30.53 -34.25
C GLY A 193 -23.16 -31.88 -33.92
N ILE A 194 -23.96 -32.00 -32.85
CA ILE A 194 -24.68 -33.26 -32.58
C ILE A 194 -26.08 -33.14 -33.20
N ALA A 195 -26.16 -33.54 -34.46
CA ALA A 195 -27.45 -33.85 -35.07
C ALA A 195 -28.17 -34.92 -34.21
N PRO A 196 -29.47 -34.79 -33.96
CA PRO A 196 -30.23 -35.81 -33.24
C PRO A 196 -30.10 -37.15 -33.99
N VAL A 197 -29.48 -38.12 -33.34
CA VAL A 197 -29.47 -39.52 -33.85
C VAL A 197 -30.92 -39.98 -33.82
N THR A 198 -31.55 -40.04 -34.95
CA THR A 198 -32.86 -40.74 -35.13
C THR A 198 -32.66 -42.20 -34.80
N PRO A 199 -33.44 -42.78 -33.86
CA PRO A 199 -33.36 -44.20 -33.58
C PRO A 199 -33.74 -44.98 -34.83
N PRO A 200 -33.07 -46.13 -35.10
CA PRO A 200 -33.41 -47.00 -36.25
C PRO A 200 -34.84 -47.49 -36.14
N THR A 201 -35.57 -47.33 -37.22
CA THR A 201 -36.96 -47.87 -37.40
C THR A 201 -36.92 -49.38 -37.21
N PRO A 202 -37.80 -49.95 -36.37
CA PRO A 202 -37.85 -51.42 -36.22
C PRO A 202 -38.28 -52.09 -37.53
N PRO A 203 -37.77 -53.28 -37.87
CA PRO A 203 -38.12 -53.98 -39.08
C PRO A 203 -39.59 -54.39 -39.07
N ASP A 204 -40.25 -54.14 -40.22
CA ASP A 204 -41.63 -54.47 -40.47
C ASP A 204 -41.80 -55.99 -40.42
N VAL A 205 -42.48 -56.49 -39.40
CA VAL A 205 -42.83 -57.91 -39.29
C VAL A 205 -44.16 -58.09 -39.99
N ARG A 206 -44.09 -58.55 -41.23
CA ARG A 206 -45.30 -59.07 -41.94
C ARG A 206 -45.57 -60.47 -41.42
N VAL A 207 -46.76 -60.68 -40.87
CA VAL A 207 -47.42 -61.92 -40.66
C VAL A 207 -48.26 -62.29 -41.89
#